data_83309d6d1d6e5b9db67752ed7a22dbd6
#
_entry.id   83309d6d1d6e5b9db67752ed7a22dbd6
#
_cell.length_a   1.000
_cell.length_b   1.000
_cell.length_c   1.000
_cell.angle_alpha   90.00
_cell.angle_beta   90.00
_cell.angle_gamma   90.00
#
_symmetry.space_group_name_H-M   'P 1'
#
loop_
_entity.id
_entity.type
_entity.pdbx_description
1 polymer ?
#
loop_
_entity_poly.entity_id
_entity_poly.type
_entity_poly.pdbx_seq_one_letter_code
_entity_poly.pdbx_strand_id
1 'polypeptide(L)'
;MKKIIAALAAAIMISVVTTGCFGMGQKAAVATGDEAQSQEASDYENDFEGLCNYLASFGYINPLKDNVDSTYVVMDYALVGAAHGRRYTEQTKKKATIEIYDYTDVKSATADEILAGVKDKGTFTVLGLPEVKAILSNNGKFMMVYNDKSIDENNKEQEEYKLREEIVEKFKTFHE
;
A
#
# COMPACT_ATOMS: atom_id res chain seq x y z
N MET A 1 -18.53 25.01 54.47
CA MET A 1 -19.44 25.12 53.32
C MET A 1 -18.97 24.14 52.23
N LYS A 2 -19.69 23.03 52.14
CA LYS A 2 -19.35 21.90 51.24
C LYS A 2 -19.98 22.16 49.87
N LYS A 3 -19.21 22.19 48.80
CA LYS A 3 -19.74 22.19 47.44
C LYS A 3 -19.59 20.79 46.85
N ILE A 4 -20.73 20.17 46.62
CA ILE A 4 -20.89 18.88 45.95
C ILE A 4 -20.84 19.14 44.44
N ILE A 5 -19.90 18.51 43.73
CA ILE A 5 -19.89 18.47 42.29
C ILE A 5 -20.45 17.12 41.87
N ALA A 6 -21.60 17.15 41.22
CA ALA A 6 -22.24 15.99 40.62
C ALA A 6 -21.55 15.66 39.27
N ALA A 7 -20.98 14.47 39.15
CA ALA A 7 -20.48 13.93 37.88
C ALA A 7 -21.62 13.23 37.14
N LEU A 8 -21.95 13.71 35.96
CA LEU A 8 -22.93 13.09 35.06
C LEU A 8 -22.20 12.06 34.20
N ALA A 9 -22.43 10.78 34.49
CA ALA A 9 -21.94 9.70 33.64
C ALA A 9 -22.98 9.41 32.54
N ALA A 10 -22.67 9.73 31.30
CA ALA A 10 -23.45 9.33 30.14
C ALA A 10 -23.04 7.92 29.74
N ALA A 11 -23.88 6.94 29.99
CA ALA A 11 -23.72 5.59 29.50
C ALA A 11 -24.19 5.51 28.05
N ILE A 12 -23.27 5.30 27.10
CA ILE A 12 -23.61 4.97 25.72
C ILE A 12 -23.81 3.46 25.66
N MET A 13 -25.04 3.04 25.46
CA MET A 13 -25.37 1.64 25.15
C MET A 13 -25.05 1.36 23.69
N ILE A 14 -24.03 0.53 23.46
CA ILE A 14 -23.77 -0.06 22.17
C ILE A 14 -24.63 -1.31 22.05
N SER A 15 -25.70 -1.24 21.26
CA SER A 15 -26.50 -2.39 20.88
C SER A 15 -25.77 -3.19 19.79
N VAL A 16 -25.19 -4.31 20.18
CA VAL A 16 -24.66 -5.32 19.25
C VAL A 16 -25.86 -6.08 18.68
N VAL A 17 -26.16 -5.86 17.42
CA VAL A 17 -27.07 -6.73 16.66
C VAL A 17 -26.23 -7.79 15.96
N THR A 18 -26.15 -8.98 16.58
CA THR A 18 -25.65 -10.19 15.91
C THR A 18 -26.79 -10.81 15.14
N THR A 19 -26.74 -10.74 13.82
CA THR A 19 -27.47 -11.66 12.96
C THR A 19 -26.48 -12.30 12.00
N GLY A 20 -26.33 -13.61 12.17
CA GLY A 20 -25.43 -14.42 11.37
C GLY A 20 -25.99 -14.70 9.97
N CYS A 21 -25.12 -15.21 9.17
CA CYS A 21 -25.23 -16.30 8.20
C CYS A 21 -24.60 -16.02 6.84
N PHE A 22 -23.65 -16.88 6.54
CA PHE A 22 -23.31 -17.47 5.23
C PHE A 22 -22.74 -16.59 4.11
N GLY A 23 -21.46 -16.79 3.91
CA GLY A 23 -20.79 -17.13 2.66
C GLY A 23 -21.01 -16.22 1.44
N MET A 24 -19.96 -15.58 1.02
CA MET A 24 -19.47 -15.27 -0.32
C MET A 24 -18.73 -13.95 -0.31
N GLY A 25 -17.51 -13.99 -0.83
CA GLY A 25 -16.63 -12.90 -1.25
C GLY A 25 -16.98 -11.48 -0.77
N GLN A 26 -16.33 -11.00 0.26
CA GLN A 26 -16.47 -9.60 0.66
C GLN A 26 -15.86 -8.71 -0.42
N LYS A 27 -16.73 -8.07 -1.21
CA LYS A 27 -16.36 -6.92 -2.02
C LYS A 27 -15.98 -5.80 -1.05
N ALA A 28 -14.74 -5.31 -1.14
CA ALA A 28 -14.33 -4.12 -0.41
C ALA A 28 -15.30 -2.97 -0.74
N ALA A 29 -16.00 -2.48 0.27
CA ALA A 29 -16.86 -1.31 0.14
C ALA A 29 -15.97 -0.08 0.00
N VAL A 30 -16.09 0.63 -1.12
CA VAL A 30 -15.48 1.94 -1.32
C VAL A 30 -16.14 2.89 -0.32
N ALA A 31 -15.41 3.32 0.69
CA ALA A 31 -15.85 4.37 1.60
C ALA A 31 -15.87 5.71 0.84
N THR A 32 -17.07 6.19 0.54
CA THR A 32 -17.31 7.57 0.15
C THR A 32 -17.77 8.33 1.38
N GLY A 33 -16.90 9.14 1.99
CA GLY A 33 -17.26 10.12 3.03
C GLY A 33 -16.52 9.95 4.35
N ASP A 34 -15.76 10.93 4.70
CA ASP A 34 -15.30 11.53 5.96
C ASP A 34 -15.33 10.71 7.29
N GLU A 35 -14.96 9.45 7.31
CA GLU A 35 -14.45 8.80 8.51
C GLU A 35 -13.25 7.97 8.10
N ALA A 36 -12.06 8.35 8.55
CA ALA A 36 -10.86 7.56 8.45
C ALA A 36 -11.07 6.28 9.28
N GLN A 37 -11.67 5.25 8.69
CA GLN A 37 -11.64 3.92 9.26
C GLN A 37 -10.17 3.50 9.29
N SER A 38 -9.65 3.22 10.47
CA SER A 38 -8.34 2.59 10.62
C SER A 38 -8.43 1.22 9.96
N GLN A 39 -7.95 1.12 8.74
CA GLN A 39 -7.93 -0.15 8.03
C GLN A 39 -6.64 -0.87 8.40
N GLU A 40 -6.78 -2.05 8.96
CA GLU A 40 -5.67 -2.91 9.32
C GLU A 40 -5.26 -3.75 8.11
N ALA A 41 -3.97 -4.02 7.97
CA ALA A 41 -3.47 -4.88 6.88
C ALA A 41 -4.11 -6.29 6.91
N SER A 42 -4.49 -6.77 8.10
CA SER A 42 -5.19 -8.04 8.31
C SER A 42 -6.59 -8.12 7.69
N ASP A 43 -7.19 -6.99 7.30
CA ASP A 43 -8.48 -6.95 6.63
C ASP A 43 -8.40 -7.34 5.13
N TYR A 44 -7.18 -7.49 4.63
CA TYR A 44 -6.88 -7.82 3.23
C TYR A 44 -6.16 -9.16 3.14
N GLU A 45 -6.32 -9.87 2.01
CA GLU A 45 -5.56 -11.08 1.73
C GLU A 45 -4.06 -10.76 1.62
N ASN A 46 -3.20 -11.69 2.10
CA ASN A 46 -1.75 -11.54 2.05
C ASN A 46 -1.20 -11.92 0.66
N ASP A 47 -1.70 -11.23 -0.37
CA ASP A 47 -1.33 -11.40 -1.77
C ASP A 47 -1.20 -10.05 -2.48
N PHE A 48 -0.93 -10.09 -3.79
CA PHE A 48 -0.71 -8.90 -4.62
C PHE A 48 -1.96 -8.03 -4.74
N GLU A 49 -3.14 -8.64 -4.89
CA GLU A 49 -4.41 -7.91 -4.98
C GLU A 49 -4.78 -7.30 -3.63
N GLY A 50 -4.56 -8.02 -2.53
CA GLY A 50 -4.78 -7.52 -1.18
C GLY A 50 -3.90 -6.32 -0.86
N LEU A 51 -2.61 -6.35 -1.21
CA LEU A 51 -1.72 -5.18 -1.08
C LEU A 51 -2.22 -3.99 -1.88
N CYS A 52 -2.61 -4.18 -3.15
CA CYS A 52 -3.13 -3.10 -3.98
C CYS A 52 -4.42 -2.50 -3.40
N ASN A 53 -5.35 -3.34 -2.93
CA ASN A 53 -6.59 -2.90 -2.30
C ASN A 53 -6.34 -2.19 -0.96
N TYR A 54 -5.38 -2.67 -0.17
CA TYR A 54 -4.95 -2.01 1.07
C TYR A 54 -4.43 -0.60 0.82
N LEU A 55 -3.51 -0.41 -0.13
CA LEU A 55 -3.01 0.93 -0.49
C LEU A 55 -4.09 1.82 -1.10
N ALA A 56 -5.02 1.25 -1.85
CA ALA A 56 -6.16 1.97 -2.43
C ALA A 56 -7.15 2.43 -1.36
N SER A 57 -7.27 1.73 -0.24
CA SER A 57 -8.17 2.10 0.85
C SER A 57 -7.77 3.39 1.55
N PHE A 58 -6.48 3.74 1.52
CA PHE A 58 -5.96 5.05 1.98
C PHE A 58 -6.04 6.14 0.90
N GLY A 59 -6.50 5.81 -0.31
CA GLY A 59 -6.56 6.76 -1.42
C GLY A 59 -5.21 7.03 -2.09
N TYR A 60 -4.16 6.23 -1.84
CA TYR A 60 -2.85 6.44 -2.45
C TYR A 60 -2.82 6.03 -3.91
N ILE A 61 -3.55 4.99 -4.27
CA ILE A 61 -3.73 4.50 -5.64
C ILE A 61 -5.20 4.28 -5.92
N ASN A 62 -5.59 4.20 -7.20
CA ASN A 62 -6.97 3.86 -7.53
C ASN A 62 -7.27 2.40 -7.19
N PRO A 63 -8.45 2.12 -6.61
CA PRO A 63 -8.86 0.75 -6.35
C PRO A 63 -9.01 -0.03 -7.65
N LEU A 64 -8.81 -1.34 -7.57
CA LEU A 64 -9.14 -2.26 -8.65
C LEU A 64 -10.65 -2.20 -8.89
N LYS A 65 -11.06 -1.93 -10.14
CA LYS A 65 -12.47 -1.90 -10.54
C LYS A 65 -12.70 -2.90 -11.66
N ASP A 66 -13.70 -3.74 -11.49
CA ASP A 66 -14.19 -4.59 -12.57
C ASP A 66 -14.71 -3.70 -13.71
N ASN A 67 -14.28 -3.97 -14.94
CA ASN A 67 -14.77 -3.34 -16.18
C ASN A 67 -14.52 -1.82 -16.36
N VAL A 68 -13.52 -1.24 -15.71
CA VAL A 68 -13.07 0.12 -16.03
C VAL A 68 -11.68 0.05 -16.67
N ASP A 69 -11.51 0.75 -17.78
CA ASP A 69 -10.21 0.94 -18.43
C ASP A 69 -9.15 1.32 -17.38
N SER A 70 -8.13 0.53 -17.36
CA SER A 70 -7.07 0.37 -16.39
C SER A 70 -6.81 1.56 -15.45
N THR A 71 -7.04 1.35 -14.16
CA THR A 71 -6.55 2.24 -13.11
C THR A 71 -5.02 2.12 -12.94
N TYR A 72 -4.40 1.21 -13.69
CA TYR A 72 -2.97 0.92 -13.65
C TYR A 72 -2.45 0.51 -15.03
N VAL A 73 -1.14 0.56 -15.20
CA VAL A 73 -0.42 0.00 -16.35
C VAL A 73 0.24 -1.30 -15.93
N VAL A 74 0.01 -2.38 -16.68
CA VAL A 74 0.75 -3.64 -16.50
C VAL A 74 2.19 -3.42 -16.93
N MET A 75 3.13 -3.71 -16.02
CA MET A 75 4.56 -3.60 -16.27
C MET A 75 5.09 -4.87 -16.91
N ASP A 76 6.21 -4.77 -17.64
CA ASP A 76 6.96 -5.95 -18.05
C ASP A 76 7.72 -6.53 -16.84
N TYR A 77 6.98 -7.16 -15.96
CA TYR A 77 7.46 -7.71 -14.69
C TYR A 77 8.47 -8.86 -14.88
N ALA A 78 8.46 -9.52 -16.03
CA ALA A 78 9.41 -10.59 -16.33
C ALA A 78 10.85 -10.06 -16.42
N LEU A 79 11.06 -8.80 -16.81
CA LEU A 79 12.38 -8.17 -16.86
C LEU A 79 13.03 -8.06 -15.47
N VAL A 80 12.24 -7.96 -14.41
CA VAL A 80 12.71 -7.95 -13.01
C VAL A 80 12.53 -9.30 -12.32
N GLY A 81 12.08 -10.32 -13.06
CA GLY A 81 11.86 -11.67 -12.53
C GLY A 81 10.67 -11.79 -11.58
N ALA A 82 9.73 -10.84 -11.57
CA ALA A 82 8.54 -10.88 -10.75
C ALA A 82 7.42 -11.72 -11.36
N ALA A 83 6.42 -12.14 -10.57
CA ALA A 83 5.21 -12.83 -11.04
C ALA A 83 4.18 -11.86 -11.60
N HIS A 84 4.07 -10.67 -11.01
CA HIS A 84 3.17 -9.59 -11.42
C HIS A 84 3.86 -8.24 -11.26
N GLY A 85 3.37 -7.24 -12.00
CA GLY A 85 3.85 -5.85 -11.87
C GLY A 85 2.82 -4.85 -12.39
N ARG A 86 2.53 -3.83 -11.59
CA ARG A 86 1.60 -2.75 -11.94
C ARG A 86 2.18 -1.40 -11.58
N ARG A 87 1.93 -0.41 -12.44
CA ARG A 87 2.25 0.99 -12.19
C ARG A 87 0.95 1.78 -12.03
N TYR A 88 0.88 2.55 -10.97
CA TYR A 88 -0.22 3.45 -10.65
C TYR A 88 0.25 4.90 -10.69
N THR A 89 -0.68 5.84 -10.94
CA THR A 89 -0.48 7.24 -10.58
C THR A 89 -0.90 7.43 -9.13
N GLU A 90 -0.05 8.02 -8.30
CA GLU A 90 -0.39 8.40 -6.94
C GLU A 90 -1.56 9.40 -6.96
N GLN A 91 -2.59 9.19 -6.13
CA GLN A 91 -3.88 9.89 -6.27
C GLN A 91 -3.99 11.17 -5.43
N THR A 92 -3.19 11.32 -4.37
CA THR A 92 -3.29 12.45 -3.43
C THR A 92 -2.78 13.76 -4.06
N LYS A 93 -1.56 13.75 -4.60
CA LYS A 93 -0.94 14.90 -5.25
C LYS A 93 -0.83 14.74 -6.77
N LYS A 94 -0.99 13.52 -7.30
CA LYS A 94 -0.89 13.14 -8.71
C LYS A 94 0.44 13.49 -9.37
N LYS A 95 1.52 13.51 -8.57
CA LYS A 95 2.87 13.86 -9.02
C LYS A 95 3.79 12.64 -9.13
N ALA A 96 3.47 11.59 -8.36
CA ALA A 96 4.26 10.37 -8.30
C ALA A 96 3.68 9.24 -9.14
N THR A 97 4.55 8.31 -9.51
CA THR A 97 4.16 6.98 -9.95
C THR A 97 4.60 5.95 -8.92
N ILE A 98 3.75 4.96 -8.67
CA ILE A 98 3.99 3.85 -7.76
C ILE A 98 3.96 2.56 -8.58
N GLU A 99 5.10 1.86 -8.66
CA GLU A 99 5.15 0.53 -9.25
C GLU A 99 5.21 -0.49 -8.12
N ILE A 100 4.43 -1.55 -8.24
CA ILE A 100 4.40 -2.65 -7.28
C ILE A 100 4.66 -3.93 -8.04
N TYR A 101 5.61 -4.73 -7.55
CA TYR A 101 6.00 -6.00 -8.12
C TYR A 101 5.81 -7.12 -7.09
N ASP A 102 5.30 -8.26 -7.54
CA ASP A 102 5.03 -9.44 -6.74
C ASP A 102 6.12 -10.50 -6.93
N TYR A 103 6.73 -10.90 -5.83
CA TYR A 103 7.73 -11.96 -5.78
C TYR A 103 7.27 -13.16 -4.95
N THR A 104 5.97 -13.23 -4.61
CA THR A 104 5.41 -14.37 -3.89
C THR A 104 5.66 -15.64 -4.67
N ASP A 105 6.30 -16.63 -4.01
CA ASP A 105 6.63 -17.94 -4.57
C ASP A 105 7.50 -17.94 -5.85
N VAL A 106 8.08 -16.79 -6.21
CA VAL A 106 8.97 -16.70 -7.37
C VAL A 106 10.33 -17.32 -7.04
N LYS A 107 10.80 -18.17 -7.95
CA LYS A 107 12.12 -18.82 -7.89
C LYS A 107 12.82 -18.65 -9.24
N SER A 108 13.59 -17.58 -9.39
CA SER A 108 14.40 -17.34 -10.59
C SER A 108 15.70 -16.63 -10.24
N ALA A 109 16.75 -16.89 -10.99
CA ALA A 109 18.04 -16.20 -10.80
C ALA A 109 17.90 -14.68 -10.94
N THR A 110 17.04 -14.22 -11.84
CA THR A 110 16.77 -12.77 -12.03
C THR A 110 16.13 -12.18 -10.79
N ALA A 111 15.10 -12.85 -10.22
CA ALA A 111 14.47 -12.40 -8.99
C ALA A 111 15.47 -12.33 -7.84
N ASP A 112 16.29 -13.37 -7.67
CA ASP A 112 17.29 -13.44 -6.60
C ASP A 112 18.29 -12.28 -6.72
N GLU A 113 18.78 -11.98 -7.91
CA GLU A 113 19.72 -10.87 -8.18
C GLU A 113 19.08 -9.51 -7.86
N ILE A 114 17.86 -9.25 -8.37
CA ILE A 114 17.11 -8.00 -8.13
C ILE A 114 16.85 -7.80 -6.64
N LEU A 115 16.28 -8.80 -5.97
CA LEU A 115 15.94 -8.72 -4.55
C LEU A 115 17.19 -8.54 -3.67
N ALA A 116 18.31 -9.20 -4.02
CA ALA A 116 19.59 -9.02 -3.30
C ALA A 116 20.11 -7.59 -3.46
N GLY A 117 20.05 -7.01 -4.66
CA GLY A 117 20.44 -5.62 -4.91
C GLY A 117 19.61 -4.63 -4.12
N VAL A 118 18.28 -4.78 -4.11
CA VAL A 118 17.39 -3.91 -3.35
C VAL A 118 17.61 -4.07 -1.84
N LYS A 119 17.81 -5.29 -1.34
CA LYS A 119 18.09 -5.54 0.08
C LYS A 119 19.40 -4.93 0.55
N ASP A 120 20.44 -4.98 -0.29
CA ASP A 120 21.80 -4.51 0.06
C ASP A 120 21.95 -2.99 -0.12
N LYS A 121 21.44 -2.44 -1.24
CA LYS A 121 21.70 -1.06 -1.68
C LYS A 121 20.45 -0.18 -1.80
N GLY A 122 19.25 -0.75 -1.71
CA GLY A 122 18.00 -0.04 -1.99
C GLY A 122 17.82 0.27 -3.48
N THR A 123 18.57 -0.41 -4.37
CA THR A 123 18.53 -0.18 -5.82
C THR A 123 18.66 -1.48 -6.59
N PHE A 124 18.20 -1.47 -7.84
CA PHE A 124 18.44 -2.53 -8.80
C PHE A 124 18.71 -1.96 -10.21
N THR A 125 19.24 -2.79 -11.09
CA THR A 125 19.44 -2.47 -12.52
C THR A 125 18.79 -3.53 -13.38
N VAL A 126 18.31 -3.14 -14.56
CA VAL A 126 17.74 -4.04 -15.56
C VAL A 126 18.46 -3.79 -16.89
N LEU A 127 19.00 -4.84 -17.51
CA LEU A 127 19.58 -4.78 -18.86
C LEU A 127 20.60 -3.65 -19.07
N GLY A 128 21.36 -3.28 -18.04
CA GLY A 128 22.36 -2.21 -18.13
C GLY A 128 21.77 -0.79 -18.15
N LEU A 129 20.49 -0.64 -17.83
CA LEU A 129 19.85 0.67 -17.62
C LEU A 129 20.35 1.32 -16.31
N PRO A 130 20.13 2.63 -16.10
CA PRO A 130 20.46 3.29 -14.83
C PRO A 130 19.83 2.61 -13.64
N GLU A 131 20.49 2.72 -12.49
CA GLU A 131 19.96 2.22 -11.22
C GLU A 131 18.60 2.81 -10.89
N VAL A 132 17.69 1.95 -10.41
CA VAL A 132 16.35 2.31 -9.94
C VAL A 132 16.28 2.11 -8.44
N LYS A 133 15.87 3.15 -7.70
CA LYS A 133 15.61 3.04 -6.26
C LYS A 133 14.35 2.21 -6.04
N ALA A 134 14.43 1.25 -5.13
CA ALA A 134 13.29 0.40 -4.78
C ALA A 134 13.29 0.06 -3.28
N ILE A 135 12.14 -0.40 -2.82
CA ILE A 135 11.88 -0.72 -1.42
C ILE A 135 11.27 -2.11 -1.37
N LEU A 136 11.69 -2.96 -0.43
CA LEU A 136 11.06 -4.25 -0.17
C LEU A 136 10.07 -4.13 0.98
N SER A 137 8.95 -4.86 0.89
CA SER A 137 8.09 -5.13 2.04
C SER A 137 8.85 -5.90 3.11
N ASN A 138 8.48 -5.76 4.38
CA ASN A 138 9.17 -6.43 5.49
C ASN A 138 9.06 -7.97 5.39
N ASN A 139 7.94 -8.48 4.85
CA ASN A 139 7.76 -9.90 4.57
C ASN A 139 8.53 -10.40 3.33
N GLY A 140 9.17 -9.50 2.57
CA GLY A 140 9.99 -9.83 1.39
C GLY A 140 9.22 -10.27 0.15
N LYS A 141 7.88 -10.25 0.16
CA LYS A 141 7.05 -10.71 -0.96
C LYS A 141 6.90 -9.67 -2.07
N PHE A 142 7.01 -8.39 -1.73
CA PHE A 142 6.69 -7.30 -2.66
C PHE A 142 7.85 -6.30 -2.76
N MET A 143 7.97 -5.70 -3.94
CA MET A 143 8.90 -4.59 -4.20
C MET A 143 8.11 -3.39 -4.71
N MET A 144 8.42 -2.20 -4.20
CA MET A 144 7.86 -0.92 -4.66
C MET A 144 8.94 -0.06 -5.28
N VAL A 145 8.61 0.58 -6.40
CA VAL A 145 9.35 1.73 -6.95
C VAL A 145 8.46 2.96 -6.81
N TYR A 146 8.88 3.92 -6.01
CA TYR A 146 8.22 5.21 -5.86
C TYR A 146 9.01 6.29 -6.60
N ASN A 147 8.41 6.93 -7.58
CA ASN A 147 9.08 7.94 -8.39
C ASN A 147 8.30 9.24 -8.38
N ASP A 148 8.83 10.24 -7.68
CA ASP A 148 8.37 11.63 -7.67
C ASP A 148 9.58 12.57 -7.80
N LYS A 149 9.65 13.29 -8.92
CA LYS A 149 10.74 14.24 -9.20
C LYS A 149 10.60 15.57 -8.46
N SER A 150 9.47 15.80 -7.78
CA SER A 150 9.24 17.03 -7.02
C SER A 150 9.76 16.96 -5.58
N ILE A 151 10.15 15.78 -5.10
CA ILE A 151 10.65 15.58 -3.74
C ILE A 151 12.08 16.14 -3.61
N ASP A 152 12.25 17.06 -2.66
CA ASP A 152 13.57 17.44 -2.16
C ASP A 152 13.97 16.55 -0.98
N GLU A 153 14.91 15.65 -1.21
CA GLU A 153 15.40 14.68 -0.20
C GLU A 153 16.04 15.36 1.03
N ASN A 154 16.41 16.65 0.93
CA ASN A 154 16.96 17.42 2.04
C ASN A 154 15.89 18.14 2.87
N ASN A 155 14.63 18.19 2.34
CA ASN A 155 13.52 18.87 3.01
C ASN A 155 12.46 17.87 3.48
N LYS A 156 12.71 17.27 4.66
CA LYS A 156 11.79 16.29 5.27
C LYS A 156 10.45 16.88 5.70
N GLU A 157 10.33 18.20 5.77
CA GLU A 157 9.08 18.88 6.09
C GLU A 157 8.18 19.08 4.86
N GLN A 158 8.70 18.83 3.66
CA GLN A 158 7.92 18.90 2.42
C GLN A 158 6.77 17.88 2.47
N GLU A 159 5.59 18.31 2.03
CA GLU A 159 4.39 17.44 2.06
C GLU A 159 4.54 16.20 1.18
N GLU A 160 5.17 16.32 0.01
CA GLU A 160 5.44 15.21 -0.89
C GLU A 160 6.43 14.21 -0.26
N TYR A 161 7.42 14.69 0.50
CA TYR A 161 8.33 13.82 1.25
C TYR A 161 7.57 13.03 2.32
N LYS A 162 6.75 13.71 3.13
CA LYS A 162 5.94 13.07 4.19
C LYS A 162 4.95 12.06 3.62
N LEU A 163 4.29 12.40 2.52
CA LEU A 163 3.36 11.48 1.84
C LEU A 163 4.09 10.22 1.34
N ARG A 164 5.27 10.37 0.73
CA ARG A 164 6.07 9.20 0.34
C ARG A 164 6.38 8.30 1.53
N GLU A 165 6.87 8.87 2.64
CA GLU A 165 7.22 8.10 3.83
C GLU A 165 5.99 7.35 4.41
N GLU A 166 4.82 7.99 4.40
CA GLU A 166 3.58 7.38 4.82
C GLU A 166 3.19 6.18 3.94
N ILE A 167 3.22 6.37 2.61
CA ILE A 167 2.92 5.29 1.64
C ILE A 167 3.92 4.14 1.79
N VAL A 168 5.21 4.46 1.92
CA VAL A 168 6.29 3.47 2.08
C VAL A 168 6.11 2.69 3.37
N GLU A 169 5.75 3.34 4.47
CA GLU A 169 5.51 2.66 5.75
C GLU A 169 4.34 1.68 5.65
N LYS A 170 3.21 2.09 5.07
CA LYS A 170 2.07 1.21 4.83
C LYS A 170 2.42 0.02 3.94
N PHE A 171 3.19 0.27 2.88
CA PHE A 171 3.67 -0.80 2.00
C PHE A 171 4.59 -1.79 2.74
N LYS A 172 5.55 -1.30 3.53
CA LYS A 172 6.52 -2.15 4.22
C LYS A 172 5.87 -3.04 5.28
N THR A 173 4.90 -2.50 6.01
CA THR A 173 4.24 -3.18 7.14
C THR A 173 3.03 -4.02 6.74
N PHE A 174 2.73 -4.12 5.44
CA PHE A 174 1.65 -4.97 4.96
C PHE A 174 1.95 -6.44 5.25
N HIS A 175 1.16 -7.06 6.14
CA HIS A 175 1.33 -8.44 6.62
C HIS A 175 2.76 -8.78 7.06
N GLU A 176 3.32 -7.89 7.84
CA GLU A 176 4.62 -8.07 8.51
C GLU A 176 4.63 -9.27 9.47
#